data_7a0cdfd36f3fecff30f214506e78e694
#
_entry.id   7a0cdfd36f3fecff30f214506e78e694
#
_cell.length_a   1.000
_cell.length_b   1.000
_cell.length_c   1.000
_cell.angle_alpha   90.00
_cell.angle_beta   90.00
_cell.angle_gamma   90.00
#
_symmetry.space_group_name_H-M   'P 1'
#
loop_
_entity.id
_entity.type
_entity.pdbx_description
1 polymer ?
#
loop_
_entity_poly.entity_id
_entity_poly.type
_entity_poly.pdbx_seq_one_letter_code
_entity_poly.pdbx_strand_id
1 'polypeptide(L)'
;EQLRKDFNDAMTNENAVFPQLSNEVAEDEAVVKITTNKGDITVKLFPKYAPLAVENFLTHAKDGYYNGLLFHRVINNFMIQTGDPKGDGTGGESIWKGKDTSKDSGAGFENEYSPYLYNLRGALAMANSGPNTNGSQFYINQNKEDWSSKLPTERFPAKIIEAYKNGGNPTLDGGNYTVFGQVIDGLVVVDKIAE
;
A
#
# COMPACT_ATOMS: atom_id res chain seq x y z
N GLU A 1 19.47 -11.80 -3.22
CA GLU A 1 20.54 -11.07 -3.94
C GLU A 1 20.04 -9.77 -4.57
N GLN A 2 18.97 -9.84 -5.37
CA GLN A 2 18.41 -8.63 -5.99
C GLN A 2 17.90 -7.66 -4.93
N LEU A 3 17.27 -8.16 -3.88
CA LEU A 3 16.76 -7.34 -2.79
C LEU A 3 17.88 -6.56 -2.10
N ARG A 4 19.02 -7.20 -1.88
CA ARG A 4 20.17 -6.54 -1.26
C ARG A 4 20.76 -5.46 -2.17
N LYS A 5 20.80 -5.73 -3.47
CA LYS A 5 21.26 -4.74 -4.45
C LYS A 5 20.33 -3.54 -4.49
N ASP A 6 19.01 -3.80 -4.46
CA ASP A 6 18.01 -2.73 -4.47
C ASP A 6 18.09 -1.91 -3.18
N PHE A 7 18.29 -2.54 -2.04
CA PHE A 7 18.44 -1.83 -0.78
C PHE A 7 19.67 -0.93 -0.82
N ASN A 8 20.81 -1.47 -1.29
CA ASN A 8 22.03 -0.67 -1.43
C ASN A 8 21.82 0.52 -2.37
N ASP A 9 21.15 0.30 -3.50
CA ASP A 9 20.84 1.37 -4.45
C ASP A 9 19.96 2.43 -3.79
N ALA A 10 18.91 2.01 -3.11
CA ALA A 10 18.00 2.93 -2.43
C ALA A 10 18.73 3.77 -1.38
N MET A 11 19.69 3.18 -0.68
CA MET A 11 20.41 3.85 0.41
C MET A 11 21.54 4.75 -0.07
N THR A 12 22.21 4.38 -1.16
CA THR A 12 23.47 5.04 -1.55
C THR A 12 23.42 5.80 -2.86
N ASN A 13 22.49 5.49 -3.75
CA ASN A 13 22.39 6.17 -5.04
C ASN A 13 21.52 7.43 -4.88
N GLU A 14 22.14 8.60 -4.96
CA GLU A 14 21.41 9.86 -4.84
C GLU A 14 20.42 10.10 -5.99
N ASN A 15 20.53 9.33 -7.08
CA ASN A 15 19.62 9.39 -8.22
C ASN A 15 18.56 8.30 -8.17
N ALA A 16 18.50 7.50 -7.11
CA ALA A 16 17.48 6.46 -6.96
C ALA A 16 16.09 7.08 -7.01
N VAL A 17 15.16 6.41 -7.70
CA VAL A 17 13.80 6.89 -7.87
C VAL A 17 12.87 6.18 -6.89
N PHE A 18 12.17 6.97 -6.09
CA PHE A 18 11.13 6.49 -5.20
C PHE A 18 9.79 6.93 -5.81
N PRO A 19 9.03 6.01 -6.41
CA PRO A 19 7.87 6.41 -7.21
C PRO A 19 6.76 7.11 -6.41
N GLN A 20 6.73 6.91 -5.10
CA GLN A 20 5.73 7.56 -4.24
C GLN A 20 5.97 9.06 -4.08
N LEU A 21 7.17 9.55 -4.36
CA LEU A 21 7.53 10.95 -4.10
C LEU A 21 7.11 11.89 -5.22
N SER A 22 6.51 11.37 -6.28
CA SER A 22 5.96 12.17 -7.38
C SER A 22 4.48 11.86 -7.52
N ASN A 23 3.69 12.88 -7.85
CA ASN A 23 2.27 12.70 -8.18
C ASN A 23 2.07 12.38 -9.66
N GLU A 24 3.13 12.42 -10.46
CA GLU A 24 3.06 12.06 -11.87
C GLU A 24 2.92 10.55 -12.01
N VAL A 25 2.23 10.12 -13.07
CA VAL A 25 1.99 8.71 -13.35
C VAL A 25 2.95 8.26 -14.44
N ALA A 26 3.82 7.29 -14.13
CA ALA A 26 4.75 6.72 -15.10
C ALA A 26 4.04 5.75 -16.03
N GLU A 27 4.68 5.41 -17.16
CA GLU A 27 4.08 4.54 -18.18
C GLU A 27 3.65 3.18 -17.65
N ASP A 28 4.40 2.62 -16.71
CA ASP A 28 4.11 1.29 -16.17
C ASP A 28 3.09 1.33 -15.03
N GLU A 29 2.73 2.52 -14.56
CA GLU A 29 1.83 2.68 -13.42
C GLU A 29 0.37 2.74 -13.87
N ALA A 30 -0.52 2.24 -13.04
CA ALA A 30 -1.97 2.30 -13.28
C ALA A 30 -2.60 3.32 -12.33
N VAL A 31 -3.73 3.88 -12.74
CA VAL A 31 -4.47 4.85 -11.92
C VAL A 31 -5.87 4.31 -11.65
N VAL A 32 -6.31 4.42 -10.40
CA VAL A 32 -7.65 4.01 -9.98
C VAL A 32 -8.27 5.13 -9.16
N LYS A 33 -9.56 5.36 -9.35
CA LYS A 33 -10.33 6.28 -8.53
C LYS A 33 -11.20 5.47 -7.57
N ILE A 34 -11.05 5.73 -6.28
CA ILE A 34 -11.88 5.14 -5.23
C ILE A 34 -12.94 6.17 -4.87
N THR A 35 -14.19 5.89 -5.21
CA THR A 35 -15.30 6.80 -4.92
C THR A 35 -15.93 6.40 -3.60
N THR A 36 -16.01 7.34 -2.66
CA THR A 36 -16.60 7.12 -1.34
C THR A 36 -17.69 8.14 -1.05
N ASN A 37 -18.48 7.90 -0.01
CA ASN A 37 -19.48 8.88 0.41
C ASN A 37 -18.88 10.14 1.04
N LYS A 38 -17.56 10.18 1.20
CA LYS A 38 -16.84 11.36 1.70
C LYS A 38 -16.07 12.09 0.58
N GLY A 39 -16.05 11.52 -0.62
CA GLY A 39 -15.36 12.10 -1.78
C GLY A 39 -14.54 11.05 -2.51
N ASP A 40 -13.76 11.52 -3.49
CA ASP A 40 -12.94 10.67 -4.34
C ASP A 40 -11.50 10.65 -3.88
N ILE A 41 -10.88 9.47 -4.00
CA ILE A 41 -9.46 9.26 -3.72
C ILE A 41 -8.85 8.70 -4.99
N THR A 42 -7.87 9.38 -5.57
CA THR A 42 -7.17 8.92 -6.77
C THR A 42 -5.83 8.34 -6.35
N VAL A 43 -5.57 7.12 -6.80
CA VAL A 43 -4.34 6.39 -6.43
C VAL A 43 -3.63 5.92 -7.69
N LYS A 44 -2.30 5.87 -7.62
CA LYS A 44 -1.50 5.19 -8.64
C LYS A 44 -0.94 3.91 -8.04
N LEU A 45 -0.75 2.90 -8.89
CA LEU A 45 -0.33 1.56 -8.48
C LEU A 45 1.02 1.23 -9.12
N PHE A 46 1.80 0.37 -8.44
CA PHE A 46 3.18 0.07 -8.77
C PHE A 46 3.37 -1.39 -9.20
N PRO A 47 2.95 -1.78 -10.42
CA PRO A 47 3.08 -3.18 -10.87
C PRO A 47 4.53 -3.65 -11.02
N LYS A 48 5.46 -2.73 -11.20
CA LYS A 48 6.89 -3.05 -11.29
C LYS A 48 7.40 -3.67 -9.99
N TYR A 49 6.90 -3.22 -8.85
CA TYR A 49 7.39 -3.64 -7.54
C TYR A 49 6.47 -4.60 -6.83
N ALA A 50 5.17 -4.57 -7.15
CA ALA A 50 4.17 -5.41 -6.50
C ALA A 50 3.21 -5.98 -7.54
N PRO A 51 3.71 -6.81 -8.47
CA PRO A 51 2.87 -7.28 -9.59
C PRO A 51 1.66 -8.09 -9.16
N LEU A 52 1.79 -8.94 -8.16
CA LEU A 52 0.65 -9.75 -7.70
C LEU A 52 -0.41 -8.89 -7.03
N ALA A 53 0.01 -8.02 -6.12
CA ALA A 53 -0.93 -7.15 -5.41
C ALA A 53 -1.67 -6.23 -6.38
N VAL A 54 -0.97 -5.67 -7.36
CA VAL A 54 -1.58 -4.79 -8.36
C VAL A 54 -2.56 -5.55 -9.24
N GLU A 55 -2.18 -6.73 -9.74
CA GLU A 55 -3.08 -7.54 -10.56
C GLU A 55 -4.32 -7.92 -9.78
N ASN A 56 -4.15 -8.37 -8.53
CA ASN A 56 -5.26 -8.74 -7.65
C ASN A 56 -6.20 -7.57 -7.44
N PHE A 57 -5.65 -6.42 -7.10
CA PHE A 57 -6.44 -5.22 -6.82
C PHE A 57 -7.22 -4.75 -8.06
N LEU A 58 -6.54 -4.67 -9.22
CA LEU A 58 -7.17 -4.22 -10.46
C LEU A 58 -8.27 -5.18 -10.92
N THR A 59 -8.05 -6.47 -10.80
CA THR A 59 -9.04 -7.48 -11.20
C THR A 59 -10.25 -7.41 -10.29
N HIS A 60 -10.06 -7.34 -8.98
CA HIS A 60 -11.16 -7.15 -8.04
C HIS A 60 -11.94 -5.87 -8.34
N ALA A 61 -11.23 -4.77 -8.63
CA ALA A 61 -11.87 -3.49 -8.94
C ALA A 61 -12.73 -3.59 -10.20
N LYS A 62 -12.21 -4.21 -11.25
CA LYS A 62 -12.93 -4.40 -12.52
C LYS A 62 -14.15 -5.27 -12.35
N ASP A 63 -14.08 -6.24 -11.46
CA ASP A 63 -15.20 -7.17 -11.20
C ASP A 63 -16.23 -6.59 -10.25
N GLY A 64 -16.04 -5.35 -9.78
CA GLY A 64 -16.96 -4.73 -8.84
C GLY A 64 -16.87 -5.27 -7.43
N TYR A 65 -15.83 -6.03 -7.13
CA TYR A 65 -15.67 -6.69 -5.83
C TYR A 65 -15.64 -5.70 -4.66
N TYR A 66 -15.00 -4.55 -4.86
CA TYR A 66 -14.89 -3.54 -3.81
C TYR A 66 -16.09 -2.61 -3.69
N ASN A 67 -17.04 -2.66 -4.65
CA ASN A 67 -18.18 -1.76 -4.63
C ASN A 67 -19.08 -2.02 -3.43
N GLY A 68 -19.49 -0.97 -2.74
CA GLY A 68 -20.38 -1.06 -1.61
C GLY A 68 -19.74 -1.52 -0.31
N LEU A 69 -18.42 -1.69 -0.27
CA LEU A 69 -17.75 -2.13 0.95
C LEU A 69 -17.51 -0.98 1.92
N LEU A 70 -17.36 -1.34 3.19
CA LEU A 70 -17.11 -0.39 4.26
C LEU A 70 -15.62 -0.22 4.51
N PHE A 71 -15.23 0.96 4.99
CA PHE A 71 -13.97 1.09 5.71
C PHE A 71 -14.24 0.58 7.12
N HIS A 72 -14.07 -0.72 7.30
CA HIS A 72 -14.49 -1.42 8.53
C HIS A 72 -13.54 -1.21 9.72
N ARG A 73 -12.32 -0.74 9.45
CA ARG A 73 -11.35 -0.44 10.49
C ARG A 73 -10.74 0.92 10.20
N VAL A 74 -11.03 1.88 11.07
CA VAL A 74 -10.60 3.27 10.89
C VAL A 74 -9.98 3.73 12.21
N ILE A 75 -8.71 4.13 12.15
CA ILE A 75 -8.00 4.65 13.31
C ILE A 75 -7.37 5.98 12.93
N ASN A 76 -7.90 7.06 13.49
CA ASN A 76 -7.40 8.40 13.23
C ASN A 76 -5.93 8.50 13.67
N ASN A 77 -5.11 9.17 12.87
CA ASN A 77 -3.66 9.28 13.04
C ASN A 77 -2.94 7.93 12.88
N PHE A 78 -3.54 7.02 12.13
CA PHE A 78 -2.92 5.75 11.76
C PHE A 78 -3.31 5.36 10.34
N MET A 79 -4.44 4.68 10.14
CA MET A 79 -4.81 4.18 8.80
C MET A 79 -6.32 3.99 8.66
N ILE A 80 -6.78 3.82 7.43
CA ILE A 80 -8.14 3.39 7.12
C ILE A 80 -8.06 2.10 6.31
N GLN A 81 -8.86 1.10 6.67
CA GLN A 81 -8.79 -0.24 6.08
C GLN A 81 -10.16 -0.66 5.53
N THR A 82 -10.13 -1.31 4.37
CA THR A 82 -11.33 -1.76 3.66
C THR A 82 -11.02 -3.03 2.88
N GLY A 83 -11.94 -3.46 2.02
CA GLY A 83 -11.72 -4.57 1.11
C GLY A 83 -12.23 -5.91 1.62
N ASP A 84 -12.97 -5.92 2.72
CA ASP A 84 -13.58 -7.13 3.26
C ASP A 84 -15.06 -7.18 2.92
N PRO A 85 -15.52 -8.15 2.09
CA PRO A 85 -16.94 -8.28 1.78
C PRO A 85 -17.81 -8.52 3.00
N LYS A 86 -17.26 -9.07 4.08
CA LYS A 86 -17.99 -9.27 5.34
C LYS A 86 -18.04 -8.01 6.19
N GLY A 87 -17.12 -7.06 5.95
CA GLY A 87 -17.10 -5.81 6.67
C GLY A 87 -16.67 -5.90 8.12
N ASP A 88 -15.99 -6.98 8.54
CA ASP A 88 -15.61 -7.19 9.94
C ASP A 88 -14.13 -7.54 10.13
N GLY A 89 -13.36 -7.60 9.05
CA GLY A 89 -11.94 -7.92 9.09
C GLY A 89 -11.62 -9.40 8.92
N THR A 90 -12.61 -10.28 8.86
CA THR A 90 -12.38 -11.72 8.78
C THR A 90 -12.48 -12.30 7.38
N GLY A 91 -12.97 -11.53 6.41
CA GLY A 91 -13.25 -12.03 5.08
C GLY A 91 -12.29 -11.52 4.03
N GLY A 92 -12.63 -11.86 2.79
CA GLY A 92 -11.85 -11.46 1.64
C GLY A 92 -10.90 -12.55 1.17
N GLU A 93 -10.70 -12.56 -0.14
CA GLU A 93 -9.81 -13.55 -0.76
C GLU A 93 -9.17 -12.97 -2.01
N SER A 94 -8.06 -13.58 -2.44
CA SER A 94 -7.42 -13.18 -3.68
C SER A 94 -8.20 -13.67 -4.90
N ILE A 95 -7.87 -13.10 -6.06
CA ILE A 95 -8.46 -13.54 -7.33
C ILE A 95 -8.07 -14.98 -7.69
N TRP A 96 -7.00 -15.49 -7.07
CA TRP A 96 -6.47 -16.82 -7.38
C TRP A 96 -6.95 -17.93 -6.45
N LYS A 97 -7.56 -17.59 -5.34
CA LYS A 97 -7.98 -18.60 -4.37
C LYS A 97 -8.95 -19.58 -5.01
N GLY A 98 -8.60 -20.87 -4.93
CA GLY A 98 -9.39 -21.93 -5.55
C GLY A 98 -9.23 -22.04 -7.06
N LYS A 99 -8.36 -21.23 -7.67
CA LYS A 99 -8.16 -21.21 -9.13
C LYS A 99 -6.72 -21.45 -9.54
N ASP A 100 -5.76 -20.82 -8.87
CA ASP A 100 -4.34 -20.94 -9.16
C ASP A 100 -3.59 -21.15 -7.85
N THR A 101 -3.33 -22.40 -7.51
CA THR A 101 -2.69 -22.76 -6.25
C THR A 101 -1.20 -22.41 -6.21
N SER A 102 -0.60 -22.09 -7.36
CA SER A 102 0.79 -21.64 -7.38
C SER A 102 0.92 -20.20 -6.86
N LYS A 103 -0.14 -19.41 -6.93
CA LYS A 103 -0.17 -18.03 -6.44
C LYS A 103 -0.87 -17.89 -5.10
N ASP A 104 -1.89 -18.70 -4.86
CA ASP A 104 -2.62 -18.70 -3.60
C ASP A 104 -3.02 -20.14 -3.27
N SER A 105 -2.30 -20.75 -2.32
CA SER A 105 -2.53 -22.14 -1.92
C SER A 105 -3.74 -22.31 -1.00
N GLY A 106 -4.44 -21.21 -0.68
CA GLY A 106 -5.59 -21.21 0.19
C GLY A 106 -5.47 -20.25 1.36
N ALA A 107 -4.25 -19.87 1.72
CA ALA A 107 -3.98 -18.95 2.83
C ALA A 107 -3.78 -17.51 2.37
N GLY A 108 -3.68 -17.28 1.06
CA GLY A 108 -3.42 -15.97 0.47
C GLY A 108 -2.20 -16.00 -0.44
N PHE A 109 -1.91 -14.85 -1.07
CA PHE A 109 -0.71 -14.74 -1.90
C PHE A 109 0.44 -14.08 -1.14
N GLU A 110 1.64 -14.27 -1.68
CA GLU A 110 2.87 -13.86 -1.02
C GLU A 110 3.03 -12.35 -0.88
N ASN A 111 3.79 -11.94 0.12
CA ASN A 111 4.20 -10.55 0.27
C ASN A 111 5.20 -10.18 -0.84
N GLU A 112 5.13 -8.92 -1.26
CA GLU A 112 6.06 -8.37 -2.25
C GLU A 112 6.73 -7.15 -1.63
N TYR A 113 7.98 -7.29 -1.24
CA TYR A 113 8.73 -6.24 -0.58
C TYR A 113 9.65 -5.52 -1.57
N SER A 114 9.73 -4.20 -1.45
CA SER A 114 10.67 -3.40 -2.21
C SER A 114 11.28 -2.30 -1.33
N PRO A 115 12.62 -2.10 -1.39
CA PRO A 115 13.25 -0.99 -0.69
C PRO A 115 12.95 0.39 -1.31
N TYR A 116 12.19 0.43 -2.39
CA TYR A 116 11.76 1.68 -3.02
C TYR A 116 10.37 2.12 -2.58
N LEU A 117 9.65 1.30 -1.83
CA LEU A 117 8.27 1.57 -1.39
C LEU A 117 8.16 1.52 0.13
N TYR A 118 7.50 2.50 0.70
CA TYR A 118 7.37 2.66 2.15
C TYR A 118 5.94 3.04 2.54
N ASN A 119 5.61 2.83 3.80
CA ASN A 119 4.29 3.19 4.34
C ASN A 119 4.20 4.68 4.66
N LEU A 120 4.48 5.50 3.65
CA LEU A 120 4.33 6.95 3.72
C LEU A 120 2.85 7.31 3.83
N ARG A 121 2.56 8.54 4.28
CA ARG A 121 1.19 9.05 4.25
C ARG A 121 0.63 8.93 2.82
N GLY A 122 -0.53 8.30 2.70
CA GLY A 122 -1.18 8.04 1.40
C GLY A 122 -0.78 6.74 0.73
N ALA A 123 0.16 5.97 1.30
CA ALA A 123 0.52 4.68 0.72
C ALA A 123 -0.61 3.67 0.90
N LEU A 124 -0.86 2.87 -0.14
CA LEU A 124 -1.76 1.72 -0.10
C LEU A 124 -0.93 0.47 0.14
N ALA A 125 -1.35 -0.34 1.09
CA ALA A 125 -0.69 -1.61 1.37
C ALA A 125 -1.72 -2.69 1.67
N MET A 126 -1.34 -3.95 1.41
CA MET A 126 -2.21 -5.09 1.70
C MET A 126 -2.25 -5.35 3.20
N ALA A 127 -3.45 -5.48 3.75
CA ALA A 127 -3.63 -6.02 5.09
C ALA A 127 -3.44 -7.53 5.03
N ASN A 128 -2.96 -8.13 6.14
CA ASN A 128 -2.77 -9.57 6.21
C ASN A 128 -2.90 -10.07 7.65
N SER A 129 -2.94 -11.38 7.83
CA SER A 129 -2.99 -12.04 9.13
C SER A 129 -1.70 -12.82 9.41
N GLY A 130 -0.62 -12.37 8.86
CA GLY A 130 0.70 -12.97 8.96
C GLY A 130 1.39 -13.02 7.61
N PRO A 131 2.62 -13.55 7.53
CA PRO A 131 3.35 -13.60 6.27
C PRO A 131 2.59 -14.35 5.18
N ASN A 132 2.56 -13.78 3.98
CA ASN A 132 2.03 -14.45 2.78
C ASN A 132 0.56 -14.87 2.93
N THR A 133 -0.26 -13.99 3.54
CA THR A 133 -1.68 -14.23 3.70
C THR A 133 -2.53 -13.12 3.07
N ASN A 134 -2.07 -12.55 1.97
CA ASN A 134 -2.76 -11.45 1.31
C ASN A 134 -4.00 -11.97 0.55
N GLY A 135 -5.11 -11.26 0.73
CA GLY A 135 -6.38 -11.61 0.08
C GLY A 135 -6.95 -10.43 -0.68
N SER A 136 -7.91 -9.71 -0.09
CA SER A 136 -8.52 -8.55 -0.72
C SER A 136 -8.45 -7.29 0.14
N GLN A 137 -8.19 -7.42 1.44
CA GLN A 137 -8.19 -6.27 2.33
C GLN A 137 -6.92 -5.43 2.14
N PHE A 138 -7.10 -4.12 2.16
CA PHE A 138 -5.98 -3.19 2.08
C PHE A 138 -6.24 -1.99 2.98
N TYR A 139 -5.16 -1.25 3.27
CA TYR A 139 -5.29 -0.04 4.06
C TYR A 139 -4.59 1.12 3.36
N ILE A 140 -5.00 2.34 3.73
CA ILE A 140 -4.36 3.57 3.29
C ILE A 140 -3.78 4.23 4.53
N ASN A 141 -2.48 4.52 4.49
CA ASN A 141 -1.79 5.19 5.58
C ASN A 141 -2.28 6.64 5.69
N GLN A 142 -2.76 7.02 6.86
CA GLN A 142 -3.38 8.34 7.07
C GLN A 142 -2.55 9.25 7.97
N ASN A 143 -1.76 8.69 8.89
CA ASN A 143 -1.04 9.43 9.94
C ASN A 143 -0.29 10.65 9.40
N LYS A 144 -0.48 11.81 10.06
CA LYS A 144 0.16 13.08 9.68
C LYS A 144 1.41 13.41 10.48
N GLU A 145 1.76 12.59 11.47
CA GLU A 145 2.88 12.86 12.36
C GLU A 145 4.20 12.87 11.64
N ASP A 146 5.09 13.80 12.02
CA ASP A 146 6.45 13.87 11.49
C ASP A 146 7.32 12.82 12.20
N TRP A 147 7.79 11.84 11.43
CA TRP A 147 8.61 10.74 11.95
C TRP A 147 10.08 10.93 11.68
N SER A 148 10.48 12.00 10.96
CA SER A 148 11.83 12.13 10.40
C SER A 148 12.94 12.05 11.45
N SER A 149 12.71 12.60 12.64
CA SER A 149 13.73 12.62 13.69
C SER A 149 13.91 11.26 14.41
N LYS A 150 13.00 10.31 14.15
CA LYS A 150 12.99 9.01 14.83
C LYS A 150 13.51 7.87 13.97
N LEU A 151 13.86 8.16 12.70
CA LEU A 151 14.23 7.11 11.75
C LEU A 151 15.75 6.98 11.64
N PRO A 152 16.28 5.75 11.80
CA PRO A 152 17.71 5.53 11.69
C PRO A 152 18.20 5.67 10.25
N THR A 153 19.30 6.43 10.09
CA THR A 153 19.86 6.73 8.77
C THR A 153 20.46 5.49 8.09
N GLU A 154 20.78 4.46 8.85
CA GLU A 154 21.30 3.21 8.30
C GLU A 154 20.21 2.27 7.78
N ARG A 155 18.95 2.57 8.03
CA ARG A 155 17.82 1.72 7.60
C ARG A 155 16.92 2.40 6.58
N PHE A 156 16.91 3.73 6.54
CA PHE A 156 16.01 4.49 5.67
C PHE A 156 16.80 5.40 4.75
N PRO A 157 16.48 5.37 3.44
CA PRO A 157 17.08 6.34 2.51
C PRO A 157 16.79 7.78 2.93
N ALA A 158 17.72 8.68 2.66
CA ALA A 158 17.56 10.08 3.06
C ALA A 158 16.30 10.73 2.50
N LYS A 159 15.95 10.42 1.24
CA LYS A 159 14.72 10.96 0.63
C LYS A 159 13.46 10.45 1.30
N ILE A 160 13.50 9.21 1.81
CA ILE A 160 12.37 8.63 2.52
C ILE A 160 12.23 9.25 3.92
N ILE A 161 13.34 9.47 4.62
CA ILE A 161 13.31 10.18 5.90
C ILE A 161 12.69 11.57 5.71
N GLU A 162 13.10 12.28 4.65
CA GLU A 162 12.52 13.58 4.32
C GLU A 162 11.02 13.47 4.06
N ALA A 163 10.59 12.44 3.33
CA ALA A 163 9.17 12.24 3.01
C ALA A 163 8.34 11.96 4.27
N TYR A 164 8.91 11.27 5.25
CA TYR A 164 8.22 10.99 6.51
C TYR A 164 7.97 12.22 7.38
N LYS A 165 8.50 13.37 7.02
CA LYS A 165 8.12 14.64 7.64
C LYS A 165 6.63 14.93 7.45
N ASN A 166 6.07 14.44 6.36
CA ASN A 166 4.67 14.66 6.00
C ASN A 166 3.72 13.58 6.52
N GLY A 167 4.25 12.59 7.22
CA GLY A 167 3.42 11.55 7.82
C GLY A 167 3.65 10.16 7.24
N GLY A 168 2.95 9.22 7.81
CA GLY A 168 3.04 7.81 7.47
C GLY A 168 3.22 6.96 8.71
N ASN A 169 3.48 5.68 8.51
CA ASN A 169 3.61 4.70 9.60
C ASN A 169 4.85 3.83 9.39
N PRO A 170 6.03 4.34 9.69
CA PRO A 170 7.27 3.60 9.42
C PRO A 170 7.41 2.30 10.19
N THR A 171 6.66 2.11 11.28
CA THR A 171 6.65 0.84 12.00
C THR A 171 6.08 -0.31 11.16
N LEU A 172 5.36 0.01 10.08
CA LEU A 172 4.80 -0.99 9.17
C LEU A 172 5.76 -1.35 8.04
N ASP A 173 6.89 -0.66 7.93
CA ASP A 173 7.90 -0.95 6.90
C ASP A 173 8.72 -2.18 7.29
N GLY A 174 9.44 -2.73 6.31
CA GLY A 174 10.33 -3.87 6.56
C GLY A 174 9.86 -5.18 5.96
N GLY A 175 8.83 -5.15 5.11
CA GLY A 175 8.43 -6.31 4.34
C GLY A 175 7.26 -7.11 4.91
N ASN A 176 6.70 -6.71 6.04
CA ASN A 176 5.54 -7.40 6.61
C ASN A 176 4.24 -7.11 5.85
N TYR A 177 4.19 -5.98 5.17
CA TYR A 177 3.01 -5.55 4.43
C TYR A 177 3.43 -5.09 3.02
N THR A 178 2.72 -5.56 2.03
CA THR A 178 3.02 -5.23 0.63
C THR A 178 2.47 -3.85 0.29
N VAL A 179 3.36 -2.86 0.14
CA VAL A 179 2.99 -1.54 -0.37
C VAL A 179 2.86 -1.65 -1.89
N PHE A 180 1.73 -1.24 -2.45
CA PHE A 180 1.48 -1.41 -3.88
C PHE A 180 0.91 -0.18 -4.57
N GLY A 181 0.63 0.90 -3.85
CA GLY A 181 0.06 2.11 -4.42
C GLY A 181 0.29 3.34 -3.57
N GLN A 182 -0.13 4.48 -4.09
CA GLN A 182 0.02 5.78 -3.42
C GLN A 182 -1.11 6.71 -3.84
N VAL A 183 -1.73 7.38 -2.88
CA VAL A 183 -2.71 8.43 -3.15
C VAL A 183 -1.98 9.61 -3.80
N ILE A 184 -2.47 10.04 -4.96
CA ILE A 184 -1.95 11.21 -5.67
C ILE A 184 -2.92 12.40 -5.62
N ASP A 185 -4.19 12.14 -5.23
CA ASP A 185 -5.19 13.18 -5.04
C ASP A 185 -6.25 12.65 -4.08
N GLY A 186 -6.70 13.49 -3.15
CA GLY A 186 -7.77 13.11 -2.22
C GLY A 186 -7.31 12.74 -0.81
N LEU A 187 -6.10 13.12 -0.39
CA LEU A 187 -5.68 12.92 1.00
C LEU A 187 -6.63 13.56 2.00
N VAL A 188 -7.26 14.68 1.61
CA VAL A 188 -8.29 15.33 2.45
C VAL A 188 -9.46 14.38 2.69
N VAL A 189 -9.81 13.57 1.69
CA VAL A 189 -10.90 12.59 1.84
C VAL A 189 -10.47 11.47 2.77
N VAL A 190 -9.23 11.01 2.65
CA VAL A 190 -8.68 10.01 3.58
C VAL A 190 -8.78 10.51 5.02
N ASP A 191 -8.43 11.76 5.26
CA ASP A 191 -8.54 12.39 6.58
C ASP A 191 -9.99 12.43 7.07
N LYS A 192 -10.93 12.77 6.19
CA LYS A 192 -12.36 12.81 6.55
C LYS A 192 -12.88 11.44 6.96
N ILE A 193 -12.44 10.39 6.27
CA ILE A 193 -12.84 9.02 6.62
C ILE A 193 -12.25 8.64 7.98
N ALA A 194 -11.03 9.07 8.26
CA ALA A 194 -10.33 8.75 9.51
C ALA A 194 -10.91 9.46 10.74
N GLU A 195 -11.62 10.54 10.55
CA GLU A 195 -12.23 11.31 11.67
C GLU A 195 -13.40 10.54 12.34
#